data_f94ba7ede31208d0a3635f5d96399d3f
#
_entry.id   f94ba7ede31208d0a3635f5d96399d3f
#
_cell.length_a   1.000
_cell.length_b   1.000
_cell.length_c   1.000
_cell.angle_alpha   90.00
_cell.angle_beta   90.00
_cell.angle_gamma   90.00
#
_symmetry.space_group_name_H-M   'P 1'
#
loop_
_entity.id
_entity.type
_entity.pdbx_description
1 polymer ?
#
loop_
_entity_poly.entity_id
_entity_poly.type
_entity_poly.pdbx_seq_one_letter_code
_entity_poly.pdbx_strand_id
1 'polypeptide(L)'
;MRARDIMTTSVVTVTPETSVRDIAQTLLERRISAVPVVDARKRVVGVVSEGDLLHRVENHTERHRSWWLEMVASSEDLAGEYVKSHGVTAKDVMTWPVISTTPDASLGELATLLERYGIKRLPVLHDGVLVGIVSRADLLRGLIGGRPEAASPTAPDDARIRDALLRRLADEPWANTVSTNIVVTGGVVELWGFIGSEAERQAFRVAAQSTPGVRAVQDHLAVLRAPGWAA
;
A
#
# COMPACT_ATOMS: atom_id res chain seq x y z
N MET A 1 13.16 -6.56 12.33
CA MET A 1 12.20 -5.76 11.55
C MET A 1 10.78 -6.27 11.73
N ARG A 2 9.81 -5.38 11.84
CA ARG A 2 8.38 -5.63 12.03
C ARG A 2 7.59 -4.88 10.96
N ALA A 3 6.27 -5.12 10.86
CA ALA A 3 5.40 -4.43 9.92
C ALA A 3 5.54 -2.90 9.97
N ARG A 4 5.56 -2.34 11.20
CA ARG A 4 5.70 -0.88 11.41
C ARG A 4 6.99 -0.28 10.80
N ASP A 5 8.04 -1.07 10.64
CA ASP A 5 9.34 -0.58 10.16
C ASP A 5 9.36 -0.42 8.64
N ILE A 6 8.48 -1.16 7.92
CA ILE A 6 8.45 -1.22 6.46
C ILE A 6 7.12 -0.78 5.83
N MET A 7 6.03 -0.65 6.61
CA MET A 7 4.71 -0.30 6.10
C MET A 7 4.67 1.11 5.52
N THR A 8 3.86 1.33 4.50
CA THR A 8 3.46 2.67 4.07
C THR A 8 2.39 3.19 5.02
N THR A 9 2.59 4.37 5.62
CA THR A 9 1.67 4.96 6.60
C THR A 9 0.64 5.90 5.99
N SER A 10 0.98 6.56 4.87
CA SER A 10 0.06 7.40 4.11
C SER A 10 -0.83 6.54 3.21
N VAL A 11 -1.88 5.94 3.80
CA VAL A 11 -2.76 5.02 3.08
C VAL A 11 -3.94 5.77 2.51
N VAL A 12 -4.12 5.69 1.18
CA VAL A 12 -5.34 6.17 0.51
C VAL A 12 -6.47 5.20 0.83
N THR A 13 -7.60 5.71 1.27
CA THR A 13 -8.79 4.94 1.63
C THR A 13 -10.02 5.48 0.91
N VAL A 14 -11.04 4.65 0.78
CA VAL A 14 -12.35 5.02 0.25
C VAL A 14 -13.45 4.61 1.22
N THR A 15 -14.66 5.12 1.04
CA THR A 15 -15.83 4.70 1.81
C THR A 15 -16.63 3.62 1.08
N PRO A 16 -17.52 2.88 1.74
CA PRO A 16 -18.39 1.90 1.09
C PRO A 16 -19.23 2.46 -0.07
N GLU A 17 -19.56 3.75 -0.01
CA GLU A 17 -20.39 4.45 -0.98
C GLU A 17 -19.59 5.03 -2.16
N THR A 18 -18.26 5.00 -2.11
CA THR A 18 -17.39 5.50 -3.19
C THR A 18 -17.67 4.73 -4.48
N SER A 19 -17.86 5.45 -5.59
CA SER A 19 -18.17 4.82 -6.87
C SER A 19 -16.97 4.02 -7.40
N VAL A 20 -17.24 2.95 -8.13
CA VAL A 20 -16.20 2.12 -8.77
C VAL A 20 -15.34 2.96 -9.72
N ARG A 21 -15.94 3.94 -10.41
CA ARG A 21 -15.25 4.86 -11.30
C ARG A 21 -14.23 5.72 -10.54
N ASP A 22 -14.63 6.29 -9.40
CA ASP A 22 -13.73 7.12 -8.57
C ASP A 22 -12.62 6.27 -7.95
N ILE A 23 -12.91 5.01 -7.60
CA ILE A 23 -11.90 4.08 -7.14
C ILE A 23 -10.90 3.81 -8.27
N ALA A 24 -11.35 3.48 -9.47
CA ALA A 24 -10.47 3.24 -10.62
C ALA A 24 -9.60 4.46 -10.92
N GLN A 25 -10.19 5.66 -10.91
CA GLN A 25 -9.45 6.91 -11.08
C GLN A 25 -8.40 7.09 -9.98
N THR A 26 -8.77 6.86 -8.72
CA THR A 26 -7.85 6.95 -7.57
C THR A 26 -6.69 5.98 -7.71
N LEU A 27 -6.93 4.72 -8.10
CA LEU A 27 -5.87 3.73 -8.32
C LEU A 27 -4.88 4.20 -9.39
N LEU A 28 -5.38 4.73 -10.51
CA LEU A 28 -4.56 5.22 -11.61
C LEU A 28 -3.77 6.48 -11.24
N GLU A 29 -4.43 7.50 -10.69
CA GLU A 29 -3.79 8.77 -10.33
C GLU A 29 -2.73 8.60 -9.23
N ARG A 30 -3.04 7.78 -8.21
CA ARG A 30 -2.13 7.52 -7.10
C ARG A 30 -1.14 6.38 -7.39
N ARG A 31 -1.29 5.70 -8.54
CA ARG A 31 -0.44 4.56 -8.96
C ARG A 31 -0.36 3.47 -7.90
N ILE A 32 -1.51 3.18 -7.32
CA ILE A 32 -1.69 2.12 -6.34
C ILE A 32 -2.62 1.06 -6.93
N SER A 33 -2.48 -0.19 -6.55
CA SER A 33 -3.26 -1.28 -7.13
C SER A 33 -4.29 -1.87 -6.16
N ALA A 34 -4.52 -1.23 -5.02
CA ALA A 34 -5.63 -1.50 -4.12
C ALA A 34 -5.83 -0.35 -3.13
N VAL A 35 -7.06 -0.21 -2.64
CA VAL A 35 -7.46 0.73 -1.60
C VAL A 35 -8.26 0.01 -0.51
N PRO A 36 -7.96 0.23 0.78
CA PRO A 36 -8.84 -0.19 1.86
C PRO A 36 -10.13 0.62 1.84
N VAL A 37 -11.25 -0.06 2.11
CA VAL A 37 -12.57 0.55 2.33
C VAL A 37 -12.75 0.71 3.83
N VAL A 38 -13.04 1.93 4.29
CA VAL A 38 -13.16 2.23 5.71
C VAL A 38 -14.54 2.80 6.04
N ASP A 39 -15.06 2.45 7.21
CA ASP A 39 -16.30 3.01 7.76
C ASP A 39 -16.07 4.42 8.35
N ALA A 40 -17.14 5.06 8.83
CA ALA A 40 -17.09 6.38 9.47
C ALA A 40 -16.20 6.43 10.73
N ARG A 41 -15.89 5.26 11.31
CA ARG A 41 -14.99 5.10 12.47
C ARG A 41 -13.57 4.76 12.06
N LYS A 42 -13.22 4.87 10.76
CA LYS A 42 -11.92 4.49 10.18
C LYS A 42 -11.55 3.01 10.35
N ARG A 43 -12.51 2.13 10.56
CA ARG A 43 -12.28 0.68 10.61
C ARG A 43 -12.35 0.13 9.19
N VAL A 44 -11.44 -0.77 8.88
CA VAL A 44 -11.40 -1.44 7.57
C VAL A 44 -12.56 -2.43 7.47
N VAL A 45 -13.44 -2.22 6.48
CA VAL A 45 -14.61 -3.05 6.21
C VAL A 45 -14.47 -3.87 4.94
N GLY A 46 -13.50 -3.52 4.08
CA GLY A 46 -13.21 -4.22 2.82
C GLY A 46 -11.92 -3.73 2.19
N VAL A 47 -11.54 -4.34 1.09
CA VAL A 47 -10.45 -3.89 0.21
C VAL A 47 -10.94 -4.00 -1.23
N VAL A 48 -10.69 -2.97 -2.05
CA VAL A 48 -10.88 -3.01 -3.51
C VAL A 48 -9.52 -2.94 -4.18
N SER A 49 -9.28 -3.87 -5.09
CA SER A 49 -8.04 -3.97 -5.88
C SER A 49 -8.31 -3.86 -7.38
N GLU A 50 -7.25 -3.66 -8.17
CA GLU A 50 -7.34 -3.76 -9.64
C GLU A 50 -8.01 -5.06 -10.09
N GLY A 51 -7.71 -6.18 -9.41
CA GLY A 51 -8.31 -7.49 -9.72
C GLY A 51 -9.82 -7.53 -9.58
N ASP A 52 -10.39 -6.77 -8.63
CA ASP A 52 -11.84 -6.67 -8.43
C ASP A 52 -12.50 -5.81 -9.52
N LEU A 53 -11.73 -4.94 -10.19
CA LEU A 53 -12.21 -4.03 -11.23
C LEU A 53 -11.89 -4.47 -12.66
N LEU A 54 -11.09 -5.52 -12.85
CA LEU A 54 -10.71 -5.99 -14.19
C LEU A 54 -11.85 -6.74 -14.91
N HIS A 55 -12.71 -7.42 -14.17
CA HIS A 55 -13.76 -8.25 -14.74
C HIS A 55 -15.12 -7.56 -14.61
N ARG A 56 -15.39 -6.63 -15.53
CA ARG A 56 -16.58 -5.80 -15.51
C ARG A 56 -17.29 -5.78 -16.85
N VAL A 57 -18.63 -5.67 -16.78
CA VAL A 57 -19.52 -5.60 -17.95
C VAL A 57 -19.17 -4.40 -18.83
N GLU A 58 -18.87 -3.24 -18.23
CA GLU A 58 -18.57 -2.00 -18.95
C GLU A 58 -17.35 -2.11 -19.86
N ASN A 59 -16.40 -3.00 -19.52
CA ASN A 59 -15.16 -3.20 -20.27
C ASN A 59 -15.17 -4.46 -21.12
N HIS A 60 -16.27 -5.20 -21.17
CA HIS A 60 -16.38 -6.51 -21.83
C HIS A 60 -15.29 -7.51 -21.38
N THR A 61 -14.90 -7.43 -20.12
CA THR A 61 -13.84 -8.26 -19.52
C THR A 61 -14.39 -9.26 -18.50
N GLU A 62 -15.67 -9.59 -18.60
CA GLU A 62 -16.34 -10.57 -17.74
C GLU A 62 -15.60 -11.92 -17.78
N ARG A 63 -15.52 -12.59 -16.65
CA ARG A 63 -15.00 -13.95 -16.63
C ARG A 63 -16.05 -14.89 -17.25
N HIS A 64 -15.81 -15.31 -18.47
CA HIS A 64 -16.53 -16.44 -19.03
C HIS A 64 -16.01 -17.72 -18.37
N ARG A 65 -16.79 -18.28 -17.47
CA ARG A 65 -16.50 -19.64 -16.97
C ARG A 65 -16.70 -20.65 -18.09
N SER A 66 -15.91 -21.72 -18.09
CA SER A 66 -16.18 -22.86 -18.96
C SER A 66 -17.57 -23.44 -18.61
N TRP A 67 -18.37 -23.82 -19.59
CA TRP A 67 -19.77 -24.29 -19.43
C TRP A 67 -19.95 -25.38 -18.36
N TRP A 68 -18.95 -26.23 -18.16
CA TRP A 68 -18.99 -27.29 -17.14
C TRP A 68 -18.81 -26.73 -15.70
N LEU A 69 -18.12 -25.61 -15.52
CA LEU A 69 -18.00 -24.91 -14.24
C LEU A 69 -19.30 -24.18 -13.87
N GLU A 70 -20.08 -23.72 -14.86
CA GLU A 70 -21.40 -23.13 -14.62
C GLU A 70 -22.39 -24.17 -14.09
N MET A 71 -22.29 -25.44 -14.54
CA MET A 71 -23.17 -26.51 -14.05
C MET A 71 -22.88 -26.91 -12.59
N VAL A 72 -21.72 -26.59 -12.04
CA VAL A 72 -21.31 -26.92 -10.66
C VAL A 72 -21.34 -25.71 -9.73
N ALA A 73 -21.49 -24.49 -10.28
CA ALA A 73 -21.55 -23.26 -9.51
C ALA A 73 -22.89 -23.17 -8.74
N SER A 74 -22.81 -22.76 -7.46
CA SER A 74 -24.01 -22.47 -6.69
C SER A 74 -24.69 -21.19 -7.18
N SER A 75 -26.00 -21.07 -6.96
CA SER A 75 -26.73 -19.81 -7.26
C SER A 75 -26.14 -18.62 -6.50
N GLU A 76 -25.55 -18.85 -5.33
CA GLU A 76 -24.90 -17.84 -4.52
C GLU A 76 -23.59 -17.34 -5.18
N ASP A 77 -22.78 -18.26 -5.74
CA ASP A 77 -21.55 -17.90 -6.47
C ASP A 77 -21.87 -17.06 -7.72
N LEU A 78 -22.90 -17.46 -8.48
CA LEU A 78 -23.32 -16.74 -9.67
C LEU A 78 -23.88 -15.35 -9.33
N ALA A 79 -24.69 -15.24 -8.28
CA ALA A 79 -25.20 -13.96 -7.80
C ALA A 79 -24.06 -13.06 -7.30
N GLY A 80 -23.08 -13.61 -6.59
CA GLY A 80 -21.90 -12.89 -6.13
C GLY A 80 -21.04 -12.36 -7.28
N GLU A 81 -20.82 -13.14 -8.33
CA GLU A 81 -20.13 -12.70 -9.55
C GLU A 81 -20.90 -11.61 -10.28
N TYR A 82 -22.22 -11.74 -10.38
CA TYR A 82 -23.07 -10.72 -10.97
C TYR A 82 -22.95 -9.38 -10.22
N VAL A 83 -23.02 -9.41 -8.88
CA VAL A 83 -22.86 -8.20 -8.06
C VAL A 83 -21.48 -7.58 -8.27
N LYS A 84 -20.42 -8.39 -8.30
CA LYS A 84 -19.05 -7.86 -8.53
C LYS A 84 -18.86 -7.28 -9.93
N SER A 85 -19.48 -7.86 -10.96
CA SER A 85 -19.34 -7.38 -12.36
C SER A 85 -20.23 -6.18 -12.68
N HIS A 86 -21.35 -5.99 -11.97
CA HIS A 86 -22.34 -4.92 -12.21
C HIS A 86 -22.39 -3.89 -11.06
N GLY A 87 -21.77 -4.17 -9.92
CA GLY A 87 -21.80 -3.30 -8.75
C GLY A 87 -21.19 -1.92 -9.05
N VAL A 88 -21.77 -0.86 -8.50
CA VAL A 88 -21.41 0.52 -8.82
C VAL A 88 -20.66 1.21 -7.69
N THR A 89 -20.62 0.61 -6.50
CA THR A 89 -19.97 1.16 -5.31
C THR A 89 -18.90 0.23 -4.74
N ALA A 90 -18.02 0.78 -3.89
CA ALA A 90 -17.01 -0.01 -3.18
C ALA A 90 -17.60 -1.20 -2.45
N LYS A 91 -18.73 -1.00 -1.77
CA LYS A 91 -19.45 -2.04 -1.01
C LYS A 91 -19.85 -3.24 -1.87
N ASP A 92 -20.20 -3.00 -3.13
CA ASP A 92 -20.66 -4.06 -4.03
C ASP A 92 -19.49 -4.93 -4.52
N VAL A 93 -18.30 -4.31 -4.72
CA VAL A 93 -17.15 -4.97 -5.37
C VAL A 93 -16.04 -5.37 -4.41
N MET A 94 -16.02 -4.82 -3.19
CA MET A 94 -14.95 -5.08 -2.22
C MET A 94 -14.85 -6.54 -1.83
N THR A 95 -13.65 -6.97 -1.51
CA THR A 95 -13.39 -8.27 -0.89
C THR A 95 -13.45 -8.13 0.63
N TRP A 96 -14.22 -9.02 1.29
CA TRP A 96 -14.31 -9.18 2.74
C TRP A 96 -14.53 -10.67 3.09
N PRO A 97 -14.17 -11.15 4.27
CA PRO A 97 -13.45 -10.43 5.35
C PRO A 97 -12.04 -10.06 4.93
N VAL A 98 -11.53 -8.96 5.49
CA VAL A 98 -10.19 -8.46 5.18
C VAL A 98 -9.15 -9.22 5.97
N ILE A 99 -8.19 -9.81 5.27
CA ILE A 99 -6.98 -10.33 5.90
C ILE A 99 -6.07 -9.15 6.24
N SER A 100 -5.78 -8.97 7.51
CA SER A 100 -4.99 -7.86 8.05
C SER A 100 -3.90 -8.36 8.99
N THR A 101 -3.03 -7.46 9.43
CA THR A 101 -1.95 -7.74 10.37
C THR A 101 -1.84 -6.62 11.41
N THR A 102 -0.91 -6.77 12.34
CA THR A 102 -0.62 -5.75 13.37
C THR A 102 0.73 -5.06 13.11
N PRO A 103 0.99 -3.88 13.69
CA PRO A 103 2.28 -3.19 13.55
C PRO A 103 3.47 -4.02 14.05
N ASP A 104 3.24 -4.93 14.98
CA ASP A 104 4.26 -5.74 15.61
C ASP A 104 4.56 -7.06 14.89
N ALA A 105 3.79 -7.42 13.88
CA ALA A 105 3.99 -8.64 13.11
C ALA A 105 5.38 -8.69 12.47
N SER A 106 6.04 -9.84 12.53
CA SER A 106 7.35 -10.07 11.93
C SER A 106 7.27 -10.17 10.40
N LEU A 107 8.39 -9.97 9.71
CA LEU A 107 8.46 -10.15 8.25
C LEU A 107 8.07 -11.56 7.82
N GLY A 108 8.40 -12.59 8.61
CA GLY A 108 8.04 -13.99 8.34
C GLY A 108 6.53 -14.22 8.41
N GLU A 109 5.85 -13.64 9.42
CA GLU A 109 4.39 -13.70 9.54
C GLU A 109 3.71 -12.97 8.37
N LEU A 110 4.21 -11.80 7.98
CA LEU A 110 3.70 -11.06 6.83
C LEU A 110 3.83 -11.86 5.53
N ALA A 111 5.00 -12.46 5.29
CA ALA A 111 5.24 -13.30 4.13
C ALA A 111 4.28 -14.49 4.09
N THR A 112 4.12 -15.18 5.23
CA THR A 112 3.19 -16.31 5.37
C THR A 112 1.76 -15.92 5.07
N LEU A 113 1.28 -14.77 5.57
CA LEU A 113 -0.08 -14.29 5.30
C LEU A 113 -0.28 -13.96 3.82
N LEU A 114 0.67 -13.22 3.20
CA LEU A 114 0.60 -12.84 1.79
C LEU A 114 0.59 -14.08 0.87
N GLU A 115 1.37 -15.09 1.22
CA GLU A 115 1.47 -16.34 0.46
C GLU A 115 0.24 -17.23 0.66
N ARG A 116 -0.12 -17.50 1.92
CA ARG A 116 -1.25 -18.38 2.29
C ARG A 116 -2.56 -17.95 1.67
N TYR A 117 -2.83 -16.64 1.65
CA TYR A 117 -4.07 -16.09 1.11
C TYR A 117 -3.95 -15.62 -0.35
N GLY A 118 -2.79 -15.78 -0.98
CA GLY A 118 -2.57 -15.37 -2.37
C GLY A 118 -2.71 -13.85 -2.62
N ILE A 119 -2.62 -13.04 -1.55
CA ILE A 119 -2.83 -11.59 -1.61
C ILE A 119 -1.53 -10.83 -1.82
N LYS A 120 -1.62 -9.60 -2.34
CA LYS A 120 -0.45 -8.76 -2.63
C LYS A 120 -0.18 -7.73 -1.55
N ARG A 121 -1.15 -7.47 -0.66
CA ARG A 121 -1.10 -6.43 0.38
C ARG A 121 -1.85 -6.85 1.62
N LEU A 122 -1.40 -6.32 2.76
CA LEU A 122 -2.00 -6.50 4.08
C LEU A 122 -2.25 -5.12 4.69
N PRO A 123 -3.49 -4.71 4.97
CA PRO A 123 -3.75 -3.61 5.88
C PRO A 123 -3.15 -3.89 7.26
N VAL A 124 -2.48 -2.91 7.83
CA VAL A 124 -1.92 -2.96 9.19
C VAL A 124 -2.88 -2.23 10.11
N LEU A 125 -3.41 -2.95 11.10
CA LEU A 125 -4.40 -2.41 12.03
C LEU A 125 -3.82 -2.33 13.44
N HIS A 126 -4.08 -1.22 14.11
CA HIS A 126 -3.85 -1.04 15.54
C HIS A 126 -5.19 -0.77 16.22
N ASP A 127 -5.60 -1.63 17.13
CA ASP A 127 -6.92 -1.57 17.78
C ASP A 127 -8.10 -1.47 16.79
N GLY A 128 -7.98 -2.17 15.66
CA GLY A 128 -8.99 -2.19 14.59
C GLY A 128 -8.95 -0.97 13.65
N VAL A 129 -8.10 0.01 13.92
CA VAL A 129 -7.92 1.21 13.09
C VAL A 129 -6.78 1.01 12.10
N LEU A 130 -6.96 1.45 10.87
CA LEU A 130 -5.93 1.39 9.84
C LEU A 130 -4.78 2.36 10.16
N VAL A 131 -3.58 1.82 10.32
CA VAL A 131 -2.35 2.59 10.59
C VAL A 131 -1.30 2.47 9.48
N GLY A 132 -1.48 1.55 8.55
CA GLY A 132 -0.56 1.37 7.43
C GLY A 132 -1.01 0.25 6.49
N ILE A 133 -0.20 0.03 5.46
CA ILE A 133 -0.34 -1.08 4.51
C ILE A 133 1.03 -1.66 4.19
N VAL A 134 1.13 -2.99 4.11
CA VAL A 134 2.35 -3.70 3.71
C VAL A 134 2.09 -4.48 2.43
N SER A 135 2.99 -4.37 1.47
CA SER A 135 2.99 -5.11 0.21
C SER A 135 4.15 -6.12 0.13
N ARG A 136 4.11 -7.01 -0.87
CA ARG A 136 5.26 -7.88 -1.19
C ARG A 136 6.54 -7.08 -1.48
N ALA A 137 6.41 -5.91 -2.13
CA ALA A 137 7.54 -5.04 -2.41
C ALA A 137 8.20 -4.50 -1.13
N ASP A 138 7.41 -4.22 -0.09
CA ASP A 138 7.94 -3.73 1.19
C ASP A 138 8.74 -4.82 1.91
N LEU A 139 8.33 -6.10 1.80
CA LEU A 139 9.12 -7.21 2.30
C LEU A 139 10.48 -7.33 1.59
N LEU A 140 10.51 -7.14 0.26
CA LEU A 140 11.76 -7.16 -0.51
C LEU A 140 12.67 -6.00 -0.12
N ARG A 141 12.12 -4.80 0.12
CA ARG A 141 12.88 -3.65 0.63
C ARG A 141 13.47 -3.93 2.01
N GLY A 142 12.68 -4.54 2.90
CA GLY A 142 13.17 -4.99 4.21
C GLY A 142 14.32 -6.00 4.13
N LEU A 143 14.38 -6.82 3.10
CA LEU A 143 15.50 -7.73 2.85
C LEU A 143 16.78 -7.00 2.40
N ILE A 144 16.65 -5.95 1.59
CA ILE A 144 17.79 -5.17 1.07
C ILE A 144 18.37 -4.29 2.18
N GLY A 145 17.50 -3.59 2.95
CA GLY A 145 17.89 -2.67 4.01
C GLY A 145 18.36 -3.30 5.31
N GLY A 146 18.15 -4.59 5.50
CA GLY A 146 18.28 -5.18 6.82
C GLY A 146 19.17 -6.38 6.96
N ARG A 147 20.47 -6.19 7.17
CA ARG A 147 21.20 -7.07 8.09
C ARG A 147 21.28 -6.34 9.43
N PRO A 148 20.63 -6.79 10.51
CA PRO A 148 20.87 -6.22 11.82
C PRO A 148 22.28 -6.56 12.21
N GLU A 149 23.19 -5.60 12.05
CA GLU A 149 24.38 -5.59 12.90
C GLU A 149 23.89 -5.56 14.35
N ALA A 150 24.45 -6.45 15.18
CA ALA A 150 24.07 -6.60 16.57
C ALA A 150 23.87 -5.22 17.21
N ALA A 151 22.71 -4.99 17.80
CA ALA A 151 22.31 -3.73 18.40
C ALA A 151 23.40 -3.25 19.36
N SER A 152 24.18 -2.28 18.93
CA SER A 152 25.06 -1.53 19.84
C SER A 152 24.19 -0.69 20.77
N PRO A 153 24.53 -0.59 22.07
CA PRO A 153 23.76 0.21 23.04
C PRO A 153 23.60 1.68 22.68
N THR A 154 24.33 2.15 21.68
CA THR A 154 24.30 3.51 21.12
C THR A 154 23.70 3.58 19.73
N ALA A 155 23.01 2.52 19.28
CA ALA A 155 22.33 2.53 17.99
C ALA A 155 21.24 3.61 17.99
N PRO A 156 21.12 4.39 16.88
CA PRO A 156 20.03 5.33 16.73
C PRO A 156 18.71 4.57 16.85
N ASP A 157 17.72 5.21 17.47
CA ASP A 157 16.35 4.69 17.49
C ASP A 157 15.74 4.88 16.11
N ASP A 158 15.86 3.87 15.26
CA ASP A 158 15.42 3.88 13.86
C ASP A 158 13.92 4.23 13.73
N ALA A 159 13.10 3.77 14.68
CA ALA A 159 11.68 4.10 14.72
C ALA A 159 11.47 5.61 14.95
N ARG A 160 12.21 6.22 15.85
CA ARG A 160 12.14 7.68 16.13
C ARG A 160 12.59 8.50 14.94
N ILE A 161 13.68 8.09 14.28
CA ILE A 161 14.17 8.75 13.06
C ILE A 161 13.10 8.69 11.99
N ARG A 162 12.54 7.50 11.75
CA ARG A 162 11.51 7.29 10.75
C ARG A 162 10.26 8.13 11.04
N ASP A 163 9.77 8.11 12.26
CA ASP A 163 8.59 8.87 12.68
C ASP A 163 8.82 10.38 12.58
N ALA A 164 10.01 10.87 12.92
CA ALA A 164 10.36 12.28 12.79
C ALA A 164 10.36 12.72 11.32
N LEU A 165 10.95 11.91 10.44
CA LEU A 165 10.97 12.19 9.00
C LEU A 165 9.58 12.13 8.39
N LEU A 166 8.77 11.14 8.72
CA LEU A 166 7.39 11.02 8.23
C LEU A 166 6.51 12.20 8.67
N ARG A 167 6.59 12.61 9.94
CA ARG A 167 5.86 13.81 10.43
C ARG A 167 6.27 15.05 9.67
N ARG A 168 7.56 15.27 9.47
CA ARG A 168 8.06 16.41 8.71
C ARG A 168 7.55 16.43 7.27
N LEU A 169 7.55 15.29 6.60
CA LEU A 169 7.07 15.18 5.23
C LEU A 169 5.54 15.30 5.12
N ALA A 170 4.80 14.95 6.17
CA ALA A 170 3.34 15.07 6.18
C ALA A 170 2.85 16.53 6.09
N ASP A 171 3.66 17.48 6.59
CA ASP A 171 3.35 18.91 6.55
C ASP A 171 3.77 19.60 5.24
N GLU A 172 4.44 18.86 4.34
CA GLU A 172 5.00 19.40 3.09
C GLU A 172 4.09 19.11 1.89
N PRO A 173 3.52 20.14 1.23
CA PRO A 173 2.58 19.96 0.12
C PRO A 173 3.18 19.23 -1.11
N TRP A 174 4.52 19.32 -1.27
CA TRP A 174 5.23 18.68 -2.37
C TRP A 174 5.54 17.18 -2.09
N ALA A 175 5.46 16.73 -0.84
CA ALA A 175 5.88 15.39 -0.46
C ALA A 175 4.78 14.35 -0.76
N ASN A 176 4.93 13.61 -1.85
CA ASN A 176 4.03 12.49 -2.17
C ASN A 176 4.41 11.24 -1.37
N THR A 177 3.98 11.15 -0.11
CA THR A 177 4.25 10.02 0.78
C THR A 177 3.39 8.78 0.49
N VAL A 178 2.41 8.87 -0.39
CA VAL A 178 1.59 7.73 -0.85
C VAL A 178 2.38 6.81 -1.78
N SER A 179 3.16 7.42 -2.68
CA SER A 179 3.97 6.69 -3.68
C SER A 179 5.41 6.46 -3.25
N THR A 180 5.77 6.89 -2.03
CA THR A 180 7.11 6.72 -1.46
C THR A 180 7.08 5.87 -0.20
N ASN A 181 8.16 5.15 0.07
CA ASN A 181 8.35 4.40 1.31
C ASN A 181 9.71 4.74 1.90
N ILE A 182 9.76 4.81 3.23
CA ILE A 182 10.95 5.16 4.01
C ILE A 182 11.24 4.01 4.95
N VAL A 183 12.42 3.44 4.81
CA VAL A 183 12.95 2.41 5.71
C VAL A 183 14.17 2.98 6.43
N VAL A 184 14.31 2.73 7.72
CA VAL A 184 15.46 3.16 8.50
C VAL A 184 16.08 1.94 9.18
N THR A 185 17.39 1.76 9.02
CA THR A 185 18.15 0.67 9.61
C THR A 185 19.52 1.18 10.08
N GLY A 186 19.78 1.10 11.38
CA GLY A 186 21.04 1.56 11.95
C GLY A 186 21.35 3.06 11.71
N GLY A 187 20.31 3.90 11.56
CA GLY A 187 20.42 5.31 11.22
C GLY A 187 20.65 5.59 9.73
N VAL A 188 20.64 4.57 8.88
CA VAL A 188 20.63 4.73 7.42
C VAL A 188 19.20 4.82 6.94
N VAL A 189 18.85 5.91 6.27
CA VAL A 189 17.53 6.14 5.67
C VAL A 189 17.55 5.69 4.22
N GLU A 190 16.68 4.76 3.86
CA GLU A 190 16.44 4.34 2.50
C GLU A 190 15.15 4.95 1.99
N LEU A 191 15.23 5.70 0.87
CA LEU A 191 14.11 6.34 0.20
C LEU A 191 13.73 5.52 -1.03
N TRP A 192 12.53 4.97 -1.06
CA TRP A 192 12.03 4.14 -2.16
C TRP A 192 10.77 4.73 -2.76
N GLY A 193 10.53 4.50 -4.04
CA GLY A 193 9.26 4.83 -4.69
C GLY A 193 9.37 5.71 -5.90
N PHE A 194 8.27 6.42 -6.20
CA PHE A 194 8.12 7.23 -7.40
C PHE A 194 7.79 8.67 -7.04
N ILE A 195 8.45 9.59 -7.72
CA ILE A 195 8.32 11.04 -7.54
C ILE A 195 8.11 11.73 -8.90
N GLY A 196 7.62 12.96 -8.87
CA GLY A 196 7.27 13.72 -10.07
C GLY A 196 8.45 14.51 -10.69
N SER A 197 9.49 14.84 -9.91
CA SER A 197 10.58 15.69 -10.38
C SER A 197 11.89 15.46 -9.63
N GLU A 198 13.01 15.91 -10.25
CA GLU A 198 14.31 15.92 -9.57
C GLU A 198 14.36 16.92 -8.40
N ALA A 199 13.57 17.99 -8.43
CA ALA A 199 13.43 18.91 -7.31
C ALA A 199 12.80 18.22 -6.10
N GLU A 200 11.75 17.43 -6.30
CA GLU A 200 11.12 16.60 -5.26
C GLU A 200 12.12 15.57 -4.71
N ARG A 201 12.89 14.89 -5.59
CA ARG A 201 13.96 13.97 -5.18
C ARG A 201 14.97 14.61 -4.26
N GLN A 202 15.46 15.79 -4.66
CA GLN A 202 16.41 16.54 -3.85
C GLN A 202 15.80 16.96 -2.50
N ALA A 203 14.53 17.36 -2.48
CA ALA A 203 13.83 17.76 -1.26
C ALA A 203 13.68 16.58 -0.28
N PHE A 204 13.31 15.38 -0.76
CA PHE A 204 13.29 14.17 0.06
C PHE A 204 14.66 13.85 0.67
N ARG A 205 15.74 13.96 -0.13
CA ARG A 205 17.10 13.73 0.36
C ARG A 205 17.50 14.72 1.45
N VAL A 206 17.23 16.01 1.24
CA VAL A 206 17.55 17.07 2.22
C VAL A 206 16.74 16.86 3.50
N ALA A 207 15.45 16.54 3.39
CA ALA A 207 14.61 16.25 4.54
C ALA A 207 15.15 15.06 5.35
N ALA A 208 15.58 13.99 4.69
CA ALA A 208 16.18 12.84 5.33
C ALA A 208 17.52 13.18 5.98
N GLN A 209 18.45 13.84 5.27
CA GLN A 209 19.78 14.19 5.76
C GLN A 209 19.75 15.14 6.98
N SER A 210 18.75 16.03 7.04
CA SER A 210 18.59 16.99 8.14
C SER A 210 17.77 16.44 9.32
N THR A 211 17.32 15.18 9.27
CA THR A 211 16.61 14.54 10.39
C THR A 211 17.62 14.09 11.45
N PRO A 212 17.45 14.49 12.72
CA PRO A 212 18.37 14.11 13.80
C PRO A 212 18.50 12.60 13.93
N GLY A 213 19.73 12.10 14.04
CA GLY A 213 20.06 10.68 14.17
C GLY A 213 20.35 9.98 12.84
N VAL A 214 20.07 10.60 11.70
CA VAL A 214 20.42 10.06 10.38
C VAL A 214 21.93 10.10 10.17
N ARG A 215 22.50 8.94 9.80
CA ARG A 215 23.93 8.76 9.52
C ARG A 215 24.22 8.79 8.02
N ALA A 216 23.31 8.24 7.21
CA ALA A 216 23.42 8.19 5.76
C ALA A 216 22.04 8.12 5.11
N VAL A 217 21.95 8.50 3.84
CA VAL A 217 20.74 8.39 3.03
C VAL A 217 21.07 7.63 1.76
N GLN A 218 20.32 6.56 1.52
CA GLN A 218 20.32 5.79 0.27
C GLN A 218 19.07 6.14 -0.53
N ASP A 219 19.25 6.59 -1.75
CA ASP A 219 18.21 7.12 -2.60
C ASP A 219 17.92 6.16 -3.75
N HIS A 220 16.76 5.52 -3.68
CA HIS A 220 16.21 4.61 -4.69
C HIS A 220 14.92 5.19 -5.30
N LEU A 221 14.73 6.51 -5.24
CA LEU A 221 13.58 7.18 -5.84
C LEU A 221 13.71 7.22 -7.36
N ALA A 222 12.64 6.87 -8.06
CA ALA A 222 12.56 6.96 -9.50
C ALA A 222 11.69 8.15 -9.93
N VAL A 223 12.25 9.05 -10.76
CA VAL A 223 11.50 10.17 -11.31
C VAL A 223 10.63 9.68 -12.46
N LEU A 224 9.33 9.83 -12.32
CA LEU A 224 8.37 9.54 -13.37
C LEU A 224 8.19 10.80 -14.23
N ARG A 225 8.82 10.81 -15.38
CA ARG A 225 8.52 11.83 -16.40
C ARG A 225 7.10 11.59 -16.89
N ALA A 226 6.25 12.62 -16.86
CA ALA A 226 4.99 12.59 -17.57
C ALA A 226 5.29 12.23 -19.04
N PRO A 227 4.53 11.32 -19.68
CA PRO A 227 4.67 11.12 -21.12
C PRO A 227 4.42 12.49 -21.76
N GLY A 228 5.46 13.03 -22.39
CA GLY A 228 5.36 14.28 -23.14
C GLY A 228 4.34 14.07 -24.25
N TRP A 229 3.19 14.70 -24.15
CA TRP A 229 2.36 14.94 -25.29
C TRP A 229 3.15 15.93 -26.14
N ALA A 230 3.83 15.41 -27.15
CA ALA A 230 4.37 16.26 -28.21
C ALA A 230 3.19 17.02 -28.82
N ALA A 231 3.27 18.35 -28.73
CA ALA A 231 2.37 19.27 -29.40
C ALA A 231 2.53 19.14 -30.91
#